data_1ff7cb5f7fd61dacda0573bdf0e7ebb0
#
_entry.id   1ff7cb5f7fd61dacda0573bdf0e7ebb0
#
_cell.length_a   1.000
_cell.length_b   1.000
_cell.length_c   1.000
_cell.angle_alpha   90.00
_cell.angle_beta   90.00
_cell.angle_gamma   90.00
#
_symmetry.space_group_name_H-M   'P 1'
#
loop_
_entity.id
_entity.type
_entity.pdbx_description
1 polymer ?
#
loop_
_entity_poly.entity_id
_entity_poly.type
_entity_poly.pdbx_seq_one_letter_code
_entity_poly.pdbx_strand_id
1 'polypeptide(L)'
;MLGVSEEPLRQTPLHGHHAKAGARLVAFAGWDMPINYGSQIEEHNLVRNQAGIFDVSHMTVVDVSGDEAETFLRYLLANDVAKLDEVGRALYSGMLNETGGVVDDLIVYRMSFG
;
A
#
# COMPACT_ATOMS: atom_id res chain seq x y z
N MET A 1 -7.63 34.78 -8.11
CA MET A 1 -7.53 33.75 -7.07
C MET A 1 -8.43 32.61 -7.46
N LEU A 2 -7.88 31.56 -8.06
CA LEU A 2 -8.60 30.33 -8.34
C LEU A 2 -8.65 29.56 -7.03
N GLY A 3 -9.84 29.45 -6.41
CA GLY A 3 -10.05 28.65 -5.21
C GLY A 3 -9.76 27.18 -5.57
N VAL A 4 -8.71 26.63 -4.98
CA VAL A 4 -8.48 25.20 -4.95
C VAL A 4 -9.63 24.65 -4.11
N SER A 5 -10.61 24.02 -4.74
CA SER A 5 -11.60 23.22 -4.03
C SER A 5 -10.83 22.03 -3.46
N GLU A 6 -10.45 22.11 -2.17
CA GLU A 6 -9.96 20.94 -1.46
C GLU A 6 -11.13 19.96 -1.38
N GLU A 7 -11.06 18.91 -2.18
CA GLU A 7 -11.99 17.80 -2.03
C GLU A 7 -11.83 17.23 -0.61
N PRO A 8 -12.93 16.88 0.06
CA PRO A 8 -12.85 16.32 1.40
C PRO A 8 -12.06 15.01 1.36
N LEU A 9 -11.15 14.83 2.32
CA LEU A 9 -10.36 13.61 2.44
C LEU A 9 -11.29 12.39 2.60
N ARG A 10 -10.97 11.31 1.90
CA ARG A 10 -11.66 10.04 2.06
C ARG A 10 -11.33 9.43 3.42
N GLN A 11 -12.25 8.65 3.96
CA GLN A 11 -12.11 7.99 5.26
C GLN A 11 -12.16 6.48 5.08
N THR A 12 -11.28 5.76 5.78
CA THR A 12 -11.33 4.30 5.83
C THR A 12 -12.51 3.83 6.69
N PRO A 13 -12.94 2.57 6.56
CA PRO A 13 -13.95 1.99 7.48
C PRO A 13 -13.56 2.07 8.96
N LEU A 14 -12.27 2.15 9.26
CA LEU A 14 -11.73 2.21 10.63
C LEU A 14 -11.49 3.63 11.13
N HIS A 15 -11.72 4.67 10.32
CA HIS A 15 -11.43 6.07 10.66
C HIS A 15 -11.98 6.48 12.04
N GLY A 16 -13.25 6.16 12.34
CA GLY A 16 -13.85 6.46 13.65
C GLY A 16 -13.18 5.73 14.82
N HIS A 17 -12.61 4.56 14.59
CA HIS A 17 -11.85 3.82 15.60
C HIS A 17 -10.48 4.47 15.84
N HIS A 18 -9.80 4.93 14.78
CA HIS A 18 -8.55 5.68 14.89
C HIS A 18 -8.72 6.95 15.72
N ALA A 19 -9.75 7.74 15.40
CA ALA A 19 -10.05 8.97 16.15
C ALA A 19 -10.35 8.70 17.63
N LYS A 20 -11.16 7.68 17.94
CA LYS A 20 -11.47 7.27 19.33
C LYS A 20 -10.24 6.75 20.09
N ALA A 21 -9.31 6.11 19.39
CA ALA A 21 -8.05 5.65 19.97
C ALA A 21 -7.01 6.77 20.16
N GLY A 22 -7.34 8.02 19.82
CA GLY A 22 -6.46 9.17 19.99
C GLY A 22 -5.39 9.28 18.90
N ALA A 23 -5.63 8.70 17.72
CA ALA A 23 -4.71 8.82 16.61
C ALA A 23 -4.55 10.27 16.15
N ARG A 24 -3.33 10.66 15.81
CA ARG A 24 -3.06 11.86 15.04
C ARG A 24 -3.36 11.57 13.57
N LEU A 25 -4.41 12.17 13.04
CA LEU A 25 -4.85 12.02 11.66
C LEU A 25 -4.16 13.06 10.76
N VAL A 26 -3.79 12.66 9.55
CA VAL A 26 -3.14 13.50 8.54
C VAL A 26 -3.61 13.15 7.14
N ALA A 27 -3.55 14.13 6.22
CA ALA A 27 -3.80 13.88 4.81
C ALA A 27 -2.70 13.01 4.21
N PHE A 28 -3.08 11.88 3.65
CA PHE A 28 -2.19 10.94 2.97
C PHE A 28 -2.88 10.37 1.72
N ALA A 29 -2.33 10.65 0.53
CA ALA A 29 -2.85 10.20 -0.77
C ALA A 29 -4.37 10.40 -0.95
N GLY A 30 -4.90 11.53 -0.46
CA GLY A 30 -6.34 11.86 -0.54
C GLY A 30 -7.20 11.20 0.54
N TRP A 31 -6.59 10.56 1.53
CA TRP A 31 -7.24 9.94 2.67
C TRP A 31 -6.86 10.63 3.97
N ASP A 32 -7.75 10.60 4.97
CA ASP A 32 -7.48 11.03 6.34
C ASP A 32 -7.00 9.82 7.15
N MET A 33 -5.68 9.72 7.36
CA MET A 33 -5.02 8.52 7.86
C MET A 33 -4.30 8.74 9.19
N PRO A 34 -4.28 7.72 10.07
CA PRO A 34 -3.53 7.81 11.32
C PRO A 34 -2.02 7.76 11.07
N ILE A 35 -1.27 8.74 11.53
CA ILE A 35 0.19 8.74 11.46
C ILE A 35 0.84 8.14 12.70
N ASN A 36 0.22 8.30 13.86
CA ASN A 36 0.63 7.68 15.13
C ASN A 36 -0.49 7.78 16.18
N TYR A 37 -0.31 7.06 17.30
CA TYR A 37 -1.19 7.07 18.48
C TYR A 37 -0.47 7.62 19.72
N GLY A 38 0.48 8.53 19.51
CA GLY A 38 1.25 9.19 20.58
C GLY A 38 2.72 9.22 20.24
N SER A 39 3.39 8.08 20.15
CA SER A 39 4.83 7.99 19.88
C SER A 39 5.17 7.04 18.74
N GLN A 40 5.65 7.58 17.63
CA GLN A 40 6.12 6.77 16.49
C GLN A 40 7.26 5.82 16.88
N ILE A 41 8.13 6.22 17.80
CA ILE A 41 9.28 5.40 18.25
C ILE A 41 8.79 4.21 19.08
N GLU A 42 7.84 4.43 19.99
CA GLU A 42 7.27 3.36 20.80
C GLU A 42 6.49 2.37 19.92
N GLU A 43 5.67 2.87 18.99
CA GLU A 43 4.92 2.04 18.04
C GLU A 43 5.87 1.22 17.16
N HIS A 44 6.97 1.82 16.65
CA HIS A 44 8.01 1.10 15.92
C HIS A 44 8.61 -0.04 16.76
N ASN A 45 8.95 0.24 18.01
CA ASN A 45 9.51 -0.78 18.92
C ASN A 45 8.52 -1.88 19.25
N LEU A 46 7.23 -1.56 19.40
CA LEU A 46 6.17 -2.56 19.60
C LEU A 46 6.06 -3.51 18.41
N VAL A 47 6.07 -2.98 17.17
CA VAL A 47 6.05 -3.80 15.95
C VAL A 47 7.26 -4.72 15.88
N ARG A 48 8.45 -4.24 16.28
CA ARG A 48 9.70 -5.03 16.21
C ARG A 48 9.81 -6.09 17.29
N ASN A 49 9.25 -5.87 18.47
CA ASN A 49 9.46 -6.72 19.64
C ASN A 49 8.20 -7.49 20.08
N GLN A 50 7.04 -7.11 19.58
CA GLN A 50 5.74 -7.68 19.94
C GLN A 50 4.88 -7.87 18.70
N ALA A 51 3.80 -7.07 18.54
CA ALA A 51 2.90 -7.12 17.38
C ALA A 51 2.38 -5.73 17.06
N GLY A 52 2.05 -5.51 15.77
CA GLY A 52 1.42 -4.29 15.28
C GLY A 52 0.31 -4.60 14.29
N ILE A 53 -0.69 -3.71 14.24
CA ILE A 53 -1.79 -3.75 13.28
C ILE A 53 -1.75 -2.45 12.49
N PHE A 54 -1.93 -2.56 11.17
CA PHE A 54 -1.92 -1.42 10.25
C PHE A 54 -3.23 -1.39 9.45
N ASP A 55 -3.87 -0.21 9.40
CA ASP A 55 -4.98 0.01 8.49
C ASP A 55 -4.45 0.28 7.08
N VAL A 56 -4.68 -0.65 6.18
CA VAL A 56 -4.30 -0.56 4.76
C VAL A 56 -5.52 -0.45 3.84
N SER A 57 -6.68 -0.08 4.39
CA SER A 57 -7.95 -0.01 3.64
C SER A 57 -7.96 1.04 2.52
N HIS A 58 -6.98 1.94 2.49
CA HIS A 58 -6.77 2.90 1.41
C HIS A 58 -6.10 2.28 0.17
N MET A 59 -5.56 1.08 0.29
CA MET A 59 -4.90 0.37 -0.80
C MET A 59 -5.91 -0.43 -1.64
N THR A 60 -5.59 -0.60 -2.93
CA THR A 60 -6.36 -1.44 -3.85
C THR A 60 -5.71 -2.82 -3.94
N VAL A 61 -6.53 -3.87 -3.98
CA VAL A 61 -6.09 -5.24 -4.27
C VAL A 61 -6.51 -5.59 -5.69
N VAL A 62 -5.58 -6.13 -6.48
CA VAL A 62 -5.80 -6.55 -7.86
C VAL A 62 -5.33 -7.98 -8.01
N ASP A 63 -6.23 -8.88 -8.44
CA ASP A 63 -5.89 -10.25 -8.80
C ASP A 63 -5.55 -10.31 -10.29
N VAL A 64 -4.38 -10.88 -10.60
CA VAL A 64 -3.92 -11.13 -11.96
C VAL A 64 -3.78 -12.64 -12.14
N SER A 65 -4.52 -13.21 -13.10
CA SER A 65 -4.55 -14.66 -13.35
C SER A 65 -4.52 -14.99 -14.84
N GLY A 66 -4.17 -16.22 -15.17
CA GLY A 66 -4.07 -16.74 -16.53
C GLY A 66 -2.63 -17.04 -16.93
N ASP A 67 -2.47 -17.79 -18.02
CA ASP A 67 -1.18 -18.32 -18.48
C ASP A 67 -0.14 -17.23 -18.75
N GLU A 68 -0.56 -16.03 -19.14
CA GLU A 68 0.32 -14.89 -19.43
C GLU A 68 0.50 -13.92 -18.26
N ALA A 69 -0.02 -14.22 -17.08
CA ALA A 69 0.02 -13.31 -15.93
C ALA A 69 1.46 -12.94 -15.54
N GLU A 70 2.36 -13.91 -15.47
CA GLU A 70 3.78 -13.66 -15.17
C GLU A 70 4.46 -12.82 -16.25
N THR A 71 4.25 -13.15 -17.53
CA THR A 71 4.79 -12.41 -18.68
C THR A 71 4.32 -10.96 -18.66
N PHE A 72 3.04 -10.74 -18.40
CA PHE A 72 2.45 -9.40 -18.29
C PHE A 72 3.06 -8.60 -17.14
N LEU A 73 3.16 -9.19 -15.95
CA LEU A 73 3.71 -8.50 -14.78
C LEU A 73 5.21 -8.20 -14.94
N ARG A 74 5.98 -9.07 -15.60
CA ARG A 74 7.40 -8.83 -15.93
C ARG A 74 7.59 -7.68 -16.92
N TYR A 75 6.61 -7.46 -17.80
CA TYR A 75 6.60 -6.32 -18.71
C TYR A 75 6.21 -5.01 -18.00
N LEU A 76 5.21 -5.08 -17.10
CA LEU A 76 4.61 -3.90 -16.46
C LEU A 76 5.46 -3.34 -15.32
N LEU A 77 6.14 -4.21 -14.56
CA LEU A 77 6.79 -3.85 -13.30
C LEU A 77 8.30 -3.70 -13.45
N ALA A 78 8.87 -2.80 -12.68
CA ALA A 78 10.31 -2.53 -12.69
C ALA A 78 11.14 -3.68 -12.11
N ASN A 79 10.59 -4.46 -11.17
CA ASN A 79 11.27 -5.61 -10.58
C ASN A 79 10.76 -6.91 -11.21
N ASP A 80 11.64 -7.94 -11.28
CA ASP A 80 11.31 -9.20 -11.97
C ASP A 80 10.52 -10.13 -11.04
N VAL A 81 9.24 -10.32 -11.36
CA VAL A 81 8.33 -11.20 -10.62
C VAL A 81 8.65 -12.69 -10.76
N ALA A 82 9.50 -13.08 -11.72
CA ALA A 82 10.00 -14.46 -11.82
C ALA A 82 10.82 -14.89 -10.59
N LYS A 83 11.30 -13.92 -9.78
CA LYS A 83 11.93 -14.20 -8.47
C LYS A 83 10.97 -14.75 -7.42
N LEU A 84 9.66 -14.65 -7.66
CA LEU A 84 8.62 -15.23 -6.81
C LEU A 84 8.41 -16.70 -7.18
N ASP A 85 9.37 -17.53 -6.82
CA ASP A 85 9.46 -18.97 -7.17
C ASP A 85 8.68 -19.88 -6.19
N GLU A 86 8.09 -19.33 -5.15
CA GLU A 86 7.28 -20.05 -4.17
C GLU A 86 5.97 -19.31 -3.87
N VAL A 87 4.91 -20.07 -3.63
CA VAL A 87 3.63 -19.53 -3.15
C VAL A 87 3.82 -18.86 -1.77
N GLY A 88 3.23 -17.67 -1.60
CA GLY A 88 3.36 -16.87 -0.39
C GLY A 88 4.53 -15.90 -0.40
N ARG A 89 5.44 -15.98 -1.38
CA ARG A 89 6.48 -14.96 -1.54
C ARG A 89 5.90 -13.64 -2.05
N ALA A 90 6.54 -12.55 -1.64
CA ALA A 90 6.17 -11.19 -2.02
C ALA A 90 7.38 -10.41 -2.55
N LEU A 91 7.13 -9.46 -3.43
CA LEU A 91 8.12 -8.59 -4.05
C LEU A 91 7.58 -7.16 -4.14
N TYR A 92 8.30 -6.21 -3.56
CA TYR A 92 8.02 -4.79 -3.76
C TYR A 92 8.55 -4.32 -5.11
N SER A 93 7.75 -3.54 -5.85
CA SER A 93 8.12 -3.00 -7.15
C SER A 93 7.49 -1.63 -7.40
N GLY A 94 8.15 -0.83 -8.23
CA GLY A 94 7.54 0.31 -8.88
C GLY A 94 6.86 -0.10 -10.19
N MET A 95 5.83 0.66 -10.57
CA MET A 95 5.25 0.69 -11.90
C MET A 95 5.69 2.00 -12.55
N LEU A 96 6.38 1.93 -13.68
CA LEU A 96 6.98 3.08 -14.33
C LEU A 96 6.31 3.35 -15.67
N ASN A 97 6.30 4.64 -16.07
CA ASN A 97 5.95 5.02 -17.43
C ASN A 97 7.16 4.88 -18.37
N GLU A 98 6.96 5.10 -19.67
CA GLU A 98 7.99 4.95 -20.71
C GLU A 98 9.20 5.89 -20.54
N THR A 99 9.06 6.97 -19.78
CA THR A 99 10.13 7.92 -19.49
C THR A 99 10.82 7.67 -18.15
N GLY A 100 10.45 6.60 -17.44
CA GLY A 100 11.00 6.22 -16.14
C GLY A 100 10.35 6.94 -14.95
N GLY A 101 9.30 7.73 -15.18
CA GLY A 101 8.52 8.33 -14.11
C GLY A 101 7.69 7.30 -13.36
N VAL A 102 7.60 7.44 -12.03
CA VAL A 102 6.82 6.52 -11.18
C VAL A 102 5.32 6.78 -11.39
N VAL A 103 4.59 5.77 -11.84
CA VAL A 103 3.13 5.76 -11.95
C VAL A 103 2.51 5.35 -10.62
N ASP A 104 3.04 4.28 -10.02
CA ASP A 104 2.61 3.74 -8.73
C ASP A 104 3.69 2.84 -8.14
N ASP A 105 3.53 2.45 -6.88
CA ASP A 105 4.32 1.42 -6.22
C ASP A 105 3.39 0.37 -5.60
N LEU A 106 3.86 -0.87 -5.53
CA LEU A 106 3.01 -1.99 -5.17
C LEU A 106 3.80 -3.18 -4.60
N ILE A 107 3.09 -4.09 -3.97
CA ILE A 107 3.63 -5.39 -3.56
C ILE A 107 2.92 -6.48 -4.35
N VAL A 108 3.68 -7.31 -5.03
CA VAL A 108 3.17 -8.50 -5.73
C VAL A 108 3.35 -9.72 -4.84
N TYR A 109 2.30 -10.53 -4.71
CA TYR A 109 2.31 -11.79 -3.99
C TYR A 109 2.08 -12.95 -4.97
N ARG A 110 2.87 -14.02 -4.89
CA ARG A 110 2.59 -15.28 -5.60
C ARG A 110 1.56 -16.07 -4.80
N MET A 111 0.34 -16.15 -5.30
CA MET A 111 -0.76 -16.86 -4.62
C MET A 111 -0.92 -18.29 -5.10
N SER A 112 -0.58 -18.59 -6.38
CA SER A 112 -0.64 -19.92 -6.98
C SER A 112 0.34 -20.05 -8.15
N PHE A 113 0.52 -21.27 -8.65
CA PHE A 113 1.14 -21.56 -9.93
C PHE A 113 0.03 -22.05 -10.87
N GLY A 114 -0.23 -21.31 -11.95
CA GLY A 114 -1.25 -21.60 -12.96
C GLY A 114 -2.53 -20.84 -12.75
#